data_c295f0c2f95579b352bae2f1f4b8c50e
#
_entry.id   c295f0c2f95579b352bae2f1f4b8c50e
#
_cell.length_a   1.000
_cell.length_b   1.000
_cell.length_c   1.000
_cell.angle_alpha   90.00
_cell.angle_beta   90.00
_cell.angle_gamma   90.00
#
_symmetry.space_group_name_H-M   'P 1'
#
loop_
_entity.id
_entity.type
_entity.pdbx_description
1 polymer ?
#
loop_
_entity_poly.entity_id
_entity_poly.type
_entity_poly.pdbx_seq_one_letter_code
_entity_poly.pdbx_strand_id
1 'polypeptide(L)'
;MVSTAPKRAEKTADTEPTVRLTVAQATIRFLANQYVERDGERTKFFAGAFGIFGHGNVAGLGQALLQEEVEAVESGTEPRLRYVLGRNEQAMVHSAVAYARQKDRLQTWAVTASVGPGSTNMLTGAALATINRLPVLLLPADTFATRVSAPVLQELELPSSGDVTVNDAFKPLSRYFDRVWRPEQLPAALLGAMRVLTDPVETGAATVSIPQDVQAEAHDWPE
;
A
#
# COMPACT_ATOMS: atom_id res chain seq x y z
N MET A 1 26.53 8.56 59.58
CA MET A 1 25.91 9.42 58.61
C MET A 1 25.56 8.55 57.39
N VAL A 2 24.30 8.23 57.22
CA VAL A 2 23.83 7.41 56.10
C VAL A 2 23.35 8.39 55.04
N SER A 3 24.07 8.41 53.90
CA SER A 3 23.73 9.22 52.74
C SER A 3 22.59 8.57 51.98
N THR A 4 21.40 9.16 51.97
CA THR A 4 20.27 8.75 51.16
C THR A 4 20.41 9.42 49.77
N ALA A 5 20.76 8.58 48.75
CA ALA A 5 20.71 9.00 47.36
C ALA A 5 19.28 9.33 46.95
N PRO A 6 19.03 10.38 46.16
CA PRO A 6 17.68 10.69 45.69
C PRO A 6 17.19 9.63 44.70
N LYS A 7 15.97 9.11 44.95
CA LYS A 7 15.25 8.25 44.00
C LYS A 7 15.04 9.01 42.71
N ARG A 8 15.60 8.45 41.64
CA ARG A 8 15.35 8.91 40.26
C ARG A 8 13.86 8.73 39.98
N ALA A 9 13.15 9.82 39.71
CA ALA A 9 11.76 9.75 39.29
C ALA A 9 11.70 8.94 37.97
N GLU A 10 11.00 7.83 37.99
CA GLU A 10 10.60 7.14 36.78
C GLU A 10 9.72 8.10 35.96
N LYS A 11 10.24 8.59 34.86
CA LYS A 11 9.41 9.17 33.81
C LYS A 11 8.52 8.05 33.29
N THR A 12 7.25 8.07 33.64
CA THR A 12 6.22 7.39 32.89
C THR A 12 6.29 7.94 31.48
N ALA A 13 6.77 7.13 30.53
CA ALA A 13 6.67 7.47 29.13
C ALA A 13 5.17 7.58 28.84
N ASP A 14 4.70 8.78 28.49
CA ASP A 14 3.41 8.95 27.84
C ASP A 14 3.49 8.15 26.53
N THR A 15 2.98 6.93 26.55
CA THR A 15 2.85 6.14 25.34
C THR A 15 1.73 6.77 24.53
N GLU A 16 2.08 7.28 23.35
CA GLU A 16 1.08 7.75 22.39
C GLU A 16 0.02 6.65 22.19
N PRO A 17 -1.27 7.03 22.04
CA PRO A 17 -2.32 6.06 21.81
C PRO A 17 -2.01 5.24 20.55
N THR A 18 -2.21 3.92 20.65
CA THR A 18 -1.95 3.00 19.54
C THR A 18 -3.20 2.20 19.22
N VAL A 19 -3.34 1.84 17.94
CA VAL A 19 -4.37 0.93 17.45
C VAL A 19 -3.73 -0.33 16.88
N ARG A 20 -4.25 -1.50 17.28
CA ARG A 20 -3.76 -2.78 16.77
C ARG A 20 -4.45 -3.17 15.48
N LEU A 21 -3.71 -3.18 14.38
CA LEU A 21 -4.20 -3.52 13.05
C LEU A 21 -3.18 -4.43 12.34
N THR A 22 -3.66 -5.22 11.38
CA THR A 22 -2.75 -5.88 10.43
C THR A 22 -2.12 -4.83 9.50
N VAL A 23 -0.99 -5.18 8.88
CA VAL A 23 -0.35 -4.33 7.87
C VAL A 23 -1.33 -3.96 6.75
N ALA A 24 -2.16 -4.91 6.31
CA ALA A 24 -3.18 -4.65 5.31
C ALA A 24 -4.23 -3.64 5.79
N GLN A 25 -4.77 -3.81 7.00
CA GLN A 25 -5.74 -2.88 7.59
C GLN A 25 -5.15 -1.48 7.78
N ALA A 26 -3.91 -1.40 8.27
CA ALA A 26 -3.20 -0.14 8.41
C ALA A 26 -2.98 0.55 7.05
N THR A 27 -2.62 -0.21 6.01
CA THR A 27 -2.49 0.30 4.64
C THR A 27 -3.81 0.91 4.16
N ILE A 28 -4.91 0.18 4.25
CA ILE A 28 -6.23 0.67 3.78
C ILE A 28 -6.67 1.89 4.58
N ARG A 29 -6.51 1.87 5.91
CA ARG A 29 -6.83 3.03 6.77
C ARG A 29 -5.98 4.25 6.44
N PHE A 30 -4.67 4.06 6.18
CA PHE A 30 -3.79 5.15 5.74
C PHE A 30 -4.28 5.77 4.43
N LEU A 31 -4.55 4.96 3.39
CA LEU A 31 -5.01 5.46 2.09
C LEU A 31 -6.35 6.19 2.20
N ALA A 32 -7.26 5.69 3.02
CA ALA A 32 -8.57 6.29 3.26
C ALA A 32 -8.50 7.71 3.84
N ASN A 33 -7.39 8.06 4.51
CA ASN A 33 -7.19 9.33 5.20
C ASN A 33 -6.22 10.28 4.50
N GLN A 34 -5.85 10.01 3.24
CA GLN A 34 -4.96 10.92 2.49
C GLN A 34 -5.76 11.99 1.76
N TYR A 35 -5.33 13.24 1.92
CA TYR A 35 -5.92 14.40 1.27
C TYR A 35 -4.83 15.29 0.67
N VAL A 36 -5.16 15.98 -0.39
CA VAL A 36 -4.39 17.07 -0.98
C VAL A 36 -5.20 18.36 -0.90
N GLU A 37 -4.50 19.48 -0.84
CA GLU A 37 -5.12 20.80 -0.85
C GLU A 37 -4.53 21.61 -2.01
N ARG A 38 -5.41 22.26 -2.77
CA ARG A 38 -5.05 23.21 -3.81
C ARG A 38 -6.05 24.34 -3.82
N ASP A 39 -5.56 25.57 -3.80
CA ASP A 39 -6.38 26.80 -3.89
C ASP A 39 -7.46 26.88 -2.79
N GLY A 40 -7.18 26.33 -1.61
CA GLY A 40 -8.10 26.26 -0.47
C GLY A 40 -9.14 25.14 -0.52
N GLU A 41 -9.14 24.33 -1.59
CA GLU A 41 -9.98 23.15 -1.70
C GLU A 41 -9.25 21.88 -1.28
N ARG A 42 -9.85 21.15 -0.35
CA ARG A 42 -9.33 19.87 0.16
C ARG A 42 -10.00 18.71 -0.57
N THR A 43 -9.20 17.91 -1.27
CA THR A 43 -9.66 16.74 -2.02
C THR A 43 -9.11 15.46 -1.42
N LYS A 44 -9.95 14.44 -1.26
CA LYS A 44 -9.49 13.10 -0.89
C LYS A 44 -8.62 12.55 -2.02
N PHE A 45 -7.39 12.14 -1.69
CA PHE A 45 -6.41 11.78 -2.71
C PHE A 45 -6.70 10.43 -3.38
N PHE A 46 -7.10 9.41 -2.60
CA PHE A 46 -7.50 8.11 -3.16
C PHE A 46 -9.02 8.02 -3.29
N ALA A 47 -9.51 7.94 -4.52
CA ALA A 47 -10.93 7.73 -4.81
C ALA A 47 -11.40 6.31 -4.48
N GLY A 48 -10.47 5.37 -4.43
CA GLY A 48 -10.72 3.98 -4.13
C GLY A 48 -9.53 3.08 -4.46
N ALA A 49 -9.76 1.78 -4.43
CA ALA A 49 -8.81 0.76 -4.82
C ALA A 49 -9.40 -0.17 -5.90
N PHE A 50 -8.69 -0.33 -7.00
CA PHE A 50 -8.91 -1.44 -7.94
C PHE A 50 -8.18 -2.68 -7.44
N GLY A 51 -8.79 -3.85 -7.60
CA GLY A 51 -8.11 -5.09 -7.23
C GLY A 51 -8.61 -6.29 -8.01
N ILE A 52 -7.68 -7.22 -8.26
CA ILE A 52 -7.98 -8.60 -8.61
C ILE A 52 -7.31 -9.44 -7.53
N PHE A 53 -8.12 -10.17 -6.77
CA PHE A 53 -7.61 -10.98 -5.68
C PHE A 53 -7.27 -12.38 -6.15
N GLY A 54 -6.13 -12.84 -5.68
CA GLY A 54 -5.62 -14.17 -5.88
C GLY A 54 -4.62 -14.48 -4.77
N HIS A 55 -3.67 -15.36 -5.06
CA HIS A 55 -2.65 -15.69 -4.07
C HIS A 55 -1.82 -14.45 -3.72
N GLY A 56 -1.59 -14.23 -2.43
CA GLY A 56 -0.75 -13.17 -1.91
C GLY A 56 -1.45 -11.87 -1.51
N ASN A 57 -2.67 -11.57 -1.97
CA ASN A 57 -3.38 -10.35 -1.58
C ASN A 57 -4.82 -10.59 -1.08
N VAL A 58 -5.40 -11.77 -1.30
CA VAL A 58 -6.80 -12.04 -0.91
C VAL A 58 -6.99 -12.01 0.61
N ALA A 59 -6.11 -12.66 1.37
CA ALA A 59 -6.19 -12.73 2.83
C ALA A 59 -5.61 -11.50 3.56
N GLY A 60 -5.03 -10.57 2.82
CA GLY A 60 -4.48 -9.31 3.33
C GLY A 60 -5.31 -8.11 2.88
N LEU A 61 -4.84 -7.43 1.83
CA LEU A 61 -5.50 -6.23 1.30
C LEU A 61 -6.94 -6.49 0.90
N GLY A 62 -7.25 -7.67 0.33
CA GLY A 62 -8.60 -8.04 -0.05
C GLY A 62 -9.55 -8.11 1.13
N GLN A 63 -9.14 -8.76 2.20
CA GLN A 63 -9.94 -8.86 3.41
C GLN A 63 -10.10 -7.50 4.11
N ALA A 64 -9.06 -6.66 4.12
CA ALA A 64 -9.14 -5.32 4.69
C ALA A 64 -10.11 -4.40 3.91
N LEU A 65 -10.12 -4.49 2.58
CA LEU A 65 -11.09 -3.77 1.73
C LEU A 65 -12.52 -4.27 1.93
N LEU A 66 -12.72 -5.60 2.05
CA LEU A 66 -14.02 -6.17 2.35
C LEU A 66 -14.54 -5.70 3.71
N GLN A 67 -13.67 -5.61 4.70
CA GLN A 67 -14.04 -5.09 6.03
C GLN A 67 -14.56 -3.65 5.94
N GLU A 68 -13.91 -2.77 5.18
CA GLU A 68 -14.40 -1.40 4.96
C GLU A 68 -15.82 -1.36 4.35
N GLU A 69 -16.12 -2.26 3.41
CA GLU A 69 -17.45 -2.34 2.81
C GLU A 69 -18.50 -2.89 3.80
N VAL A 70 -18.16 -3.91 4.59
CA VAL A 70 -19.06 -4.47 5.61
C VAL A 70 -19.37 -3.43 6.68
N GLU A 71 -18.33 -2.77 7.23
CA GLU A 71 -18.52 -1.70 8.23
C GLU A 71 -19.38 -0.56 7.70
N ALA A 72 -19.23 -0.18 6.43
CA ALA A 72 -20.03 0.84 5.78
C ALA A 72 -21.51 0.44 5.68
N VAL A 73 -21.78 -0.81 5.27
CA VAL A 73 -23.16 -1.33 5.20
C VAL A 73 -23.80 -1.37 6.59
N GLU A 74 -23.10 -1.86 7.60
CA GLU A 74 -23.59 -1.95 8.97
C GLU A 74 -23.89 -0.58 9.60
N SER A 75 -23.07 0.43 9.27
CA SER A 75 -23.25 1.80 9.76
C SER A 75 -24.15 2.67 8.89
N GLY A 76 -24.60 2.19 7.74
CA GLY A 76 -25.38 2.96 6.77
C GLY A 76 -24.60 4.12 6.13
N THR A 77 -23.29 3.97 5.98
CA THR A 77 -22.39 4.97 5.39
C THR A 77 -21.73 4.45 4.10
N GLU A 78 -21.00 5.30 3.41
CA GLU A 78 -20.12 4.88 2.32
C GLU A 78 -18.80 4.35 2.89
N PRO A 79 -18.15 3.35 2.22
CA PRO A 79 -16.85 2.87 2.64
C PRO A 79 -15.80 3.98 2.58
N ARG A 80 -14.91 4.02 3.57
CA ARG A 80 -13.82 5.01 3.63
C ARG A 80 -12.89 4.92 2.44
N LEU A 81 -12.67 3.71 1.91
CA LEU A 81 -11.95 3.46 0.67
C LEU A 81 -12.73 2.46 -0.18
N ARG A 82 -13.37 2.94 -1.24
CA ARG A 82 -14.20 2.12 -2.13
C ARG A 82 -13.35 1.07 -2.85
N TYR A 83 -13.83 -0.16 -2.90
CA TYR A 83 -13.24 -1.24 -3.70
C TYR A 83 -13.98 -1.41 -5.03
N VAL A 84 -13.23 -1.65 -6.11
CA VAL A 84 -13.77 -1.98 -7.43
C VAL A 84 -13.02 -3.18 -8.01
N LEU A 85 -13.77 -4.25 -8.27
CA LEU A 85 -13.26 -5.43 -8.93
C LEU A 85 -12.90 -5.14 -10.40
N GLY A 86 -11.64 -5.38 -10.76
CA GLY A 86 -11.18 -5.33 -12.14
C GLY A 86 -11.31 -6.69 -12.85
N ARG A 87 -11.07 -6.67 -14.16
CA ARG A 87 -11.06 -7.87 -15.00
C ARG A 87 -9.69 -8.16 -15.63
N ASN A 88 -8.79 -7.19 -15.55
CA ASN A 88 -7.44 -7.27 -16.08
C ASN A 88 -6.56 -6.23 -15.35
N GLU A 89 -5.41 -6.64 -14.86
CA GLU A 89 -4.55 -5.81 -14.01
C GLU A 89 -3.97 -4.61 -14.78
N GLN A 90 -3.56 -4.81 -16.02
CA GLN A 90 -3.08 -3.72 -16.86
C GLN A 90 -4.18 -2.69 -17.10
N ALA A 91 -5.40 -3.15 -17.38
CA ALA A 91 -6.55 -2.27 -17.58
C ALA A 91 -6.90 -1.47 -16.31
N MET A 92 -6.78 -2.05 -15.12
CA MET A 92 -6.97 -1.33 -13.86
C MET A 92 -5.97 -0.18 -13.73
N VAL A 93 -4.68 -0.43 -14.00
CA VAL A 93 -3.66 0.62 -13.92
C VAL A 93 -3.90 1.70 -14.97
N HIS A 94 -4.26 1.33 -16.22
CA HIS A 94 -4.61 2.30 -17.26
C HIS A 94 -5.83 3.15 -16.87
N SER A 95 -6.82 2.56 -16.22
CA SER A 95 -7.99 3.29 -15.72
C SER A 95 -7.59 4.28 -14.60
N ALA A 96 -6.71 3.88 -13.69
CA ALA A 96 -6.18 4.76 -12.65
C ALA A 96 -5.38 5.92 -13.26
N VAL A 97 -4.55 5.66 -14.27
CA VAL A 97 -3.80 6.69 -15.03
C VAL A 97 -4.75 7.69 -15.71
N ALA A 98 -5.77 7.19 -16.40
CA ALA A 98 -6.77 8.04 -17.06
C ALA A 98 -7.54 8.90 -16.05
N TYR A 99 -7.90 8.30 -14.91
CA TYR A 99 -8.58 8.99 -13.83
C TYR A 99 -7.72 10.11 -13.23
N ALA A 100 -6.46 9.81 -12.90
CA ALA A 100 -5.53 10.80 -12.37
C ALA A 100 -5.33 11.98 -13.33
N ARG A 101 -5.27 11.71 -14.64
CA ARG A 101 -5.23 12.77 -15.68
C ARG A 101 -6.48 13.64 -15.66
N GLN A 102 -7.66 13.03 -15.63
CA GLN A 102 -8.94 13.74 -15.61
C GLN A 102 -9.15 14.56 -14.33
N LYS A 103 -8.50 14.18 -13.26
CA LYS A 103 -8.53 14.86 -11.94
C LYS A 103 -7.34 15.81 -11.71
N ASP A 104 -6.64 16.21 -12.77
CA ASP A 104 -5.49 17.12 -12.69
C ASP A 104 -4.44 16.68 -11.65
N ARG A 105 -4.28 15.36 -11.46
CA ARG A 105 -3.38 14.72 -10.50
C ARG A 105 -3.73 14.95 -9.01
N LEU A 106 -4.88 15.56 -8.71
CA LEU A 106 -5.34 15.79 -7.34
C LEU A 106 -6.03 14.59 -6.74
N GLN A 107 -6.36 13.58 -7.55
CA GLN A 107 -7.00 12.36 -7.10
C GLN A 107 -6.57 11.18 -7.97
N THR A 108 -6.40 10.02 -7.37
CA THR A 108 -5.98 8.79 -8.05
C THR A 108 -6.65 7.55 -7.45
N TRP A 109 -6.24 6.38 -7.92
CA TRP A 109 -6.63 5.07 -7.42
C TRP A 109 -5.40 4.29 -6.96
N ALA A 110 -5.56 3.49 -5.90
CA ALA A 110 -4.64 2.41 -5.62
C ALA A 110 -5.00 1.18 -6.46
N VAL A 111 -4.02 0.37 -6.83
CA VAL A 111 -4.22 -0.85 -7.62
C VAL A 111 -3.48 -2.00 -6.98
N THR A 112 -4.18 -3.10 -6.67
CA THR A 112 -3.57 -4.31 -6.12
C THR A 112 -3.83 -5.52 -7.02
N ALA A 113 -2.87 -6.43 -7.06
CA ALA A 113 -2.95 -7.68 -7.81
C ALA A 113 -2.25 -8.81 -7.04
N SER A 114 -2.57 -10.05 -7.44
CA SER A 114 -1.93 -11.25 -6.90
C SER A 114 -0.42 -11.29 -7.19
N VAL A 115 0.30 -12.17 -6.52
CA VAL A 115 1.71 -12.46 -6.83
C VAL A 115 1.88 -12.94 -8.28
N GLY A 116 3.08 -12.88 -8.78
CA GLY A 116 3.46 -13.46 -10.06
C GLY A 116 2.76 -12.80 -11.24
N PRO A 117 1.93 -13.52 -12.04
CA PRO A 117 1.36 -12.99 -13.27
C PRO A 117 0.42 -11.81 -13.05
N GLY A 118 -0.29 -11.73 -11.93
CA GLY A 118 -1.11 -10.57 -11.59
C GLY A 118 -0.26 -9.31 -11.44
N SER A 119 0.81 -9.40 -10.66
CA SER A 119 1.76 -8.30 -10.47
C SER A 119 2.44 -7.91 -11.77
N THR A 120 2.98 -8.86 -12.53
CA THR A 120 3.69 -8.57 -13.79
C THR A 120 2.78 -7.96 -14.85
N ASN A 121 1.48 -8.28 -14.85
CA ASN A 121 0.52 -7.68 -15.76
C ASN A 121 0.28 -6.18 -15.52
N MET A 122 0.70 -5.62 -14.38
CA MET A 122 0.63 -4.18 -14.10
C MET A 122 1.80 -3.37 -14.68
N LEU A 123 2.89 -4.01 -15.12
CA LEU A 123 4.15 -3.33 -15.47
C LEU A 123 4.00 -2.30 -16.59
N THR A 124 3.27 -2.62 -17.65
CA THR A 124 3.00 -1.67 -18.75
C THR A 124 2.27 -0.42 -18.24
N GLY A 125 1.31 -0.62 -17.33
CA GLY A 125 0.59 0.49 -16.70
C GLY A 125 1.48 1.35 -15.81
N ALA A 126 2.41 0.74 -15.06
CA ALA A 126 3.40 1.46 -14.27
C ALA A 126 4.30 2.35 -15.16
N ALA A 127 4.79 1.79 -16.27
CA ALA A 127 5.57 2.54 -17.23
C ALA A 127 4.78 3.72 -17.83
N LEU A 128 3.50 3.51 -18.18
CA LEU A 128 2.61 4.55 -18.68
C LEU A 128 2.41 5.68 -17.66
N ALA A 129 2.14 5.34 -16.40
CA ALA A 129 1.98 6.31 -15.32
C ALA A 129 3.25 7.16 -15.15
N THR A 130 4.40 6.52 -15.13
CA THR A 130 5.71 7.16 -14.93
C THR A 130 6.10 8.08 -16.07
N ILE A 131 5.99 7.63 -17.31
CA ILE A 131 6.37 8.47 -18.47
C ILE A 131 5.45 9.68 -18.66
N ASN A 132 4.18 9.54 -18.28
CA ASN A 132 3.20 10.63 -18.36
C ASN A 132 3.12 11.48 -17.08
N ARG A 133 3.91 11.18 -16.07
CA ARG A 133 3.89 11.89 -14.76
C ARG A 133 2.48 11.95 -14.16
N LEU A 134 1.82 10.81 -14.06
CA LEU A 134 0.49 10.65 -13.48
C LEU A 134 0.56 9.76 -12.25
N PRO A 135 0.05 10.23 -11.10
CA PRO A 135 0.14 9.48 -9.86
C PRO A 135 -0.72 8.21 -9.90
N VAL A 136 -0.13 7.07 -9.63
CA VAL A 136 -0.84 5.82 -9.38
C VAL A 136 -0.08 5.02 -8.32
N LEU A 137 -0.78 4.59 -7.27
CA LEU A 137 -0.21 3.70 -6.27
C LEU A 137 -0.41 2.24 -6.68
N LEU A 138 0.67 1.49 -6.79
CA LEU A 138 0.65 0.06 -7.07
C LEU A 138 1.02 -0.71 -5.81
N LEU A 139 0.18 -1.66 -5.45
CA LEU A 139 0.32 -2.55 -4.29
C LEU A 139 0.35 -4.01 -4.77
N PRO A 140 1.38 -4.42 -5.51
CA PRO A 140 1.54 -5.81 -5.89
C PRO A 140 1.76 -6.66 -4.64
N ALA A 141 1.09 -7.81 -4.57
CA ALA A 141 1.46 -8.83 -3.59
C ALA A 141 2.86 -9.37 -3.91
N ASP A 142 3.59 -9.78 -2.90
CA ASP A 142 4.90 -10.39 -3.04
C ASP A 142 4.94 -11.79 -2.42
N THR A 143 5.99 -12.52 -2.70
CA THR A 143 6.25 -13.83 -2.09
C THR A 143 6.39 -13.70 -0.56
N PHE A 144 6.46 -14.83 0.14
CA PHE A 144 6.65 -14.81 1.59
C PHE A 144 7.98 -14.15 1.98
N ALA A 145 7.93 -13.18 2.89
CA ALA A 145 9.12 -12.57 3.47
C ALA A 145 10.01 -13.60 4.18
N THR A 146 9.38 -14.60 4.81
CA THR A 146 10.06 -15.71 5.48
C THR A 146 10.70 -16.71 4.52
N ARG A 147 10.28 -16.72 3.25
CA ARG A 147 10.75 -17.67 2.21
C ARG A 147 10.57 -19.15 2.52
N VAL A 148 9.80 -19.47 3.56
CA VAL A 148 9.60 -20.87 4.00
C VAL A 148 8.71 -21.66 3.05
N SER A 149 7.76 -20.99 2.41
CA SER A 149 6.72 -21.61 1.58
C SER A 149 6.95 -21.43 0.08
N ALA A 150 8.20 -21.46 -0.39
CA ALA A 150 8.52 -21.34 -1.82
C ALA A 150 8.72 -22.74 -2.45
N PRO A 151 8.23 -22.99 -3.70
CA PRO A 151 7.30 -22.12 -4.44
C PRO A 151 5.86 -22.22 -3.92
N VAL A 152 5.12 -21.13 -4.06
CA VAL A 152 3.67 -21.09 -3.79
C VAL A 152 2.89 -20.91 -5.09
N LEU A 153 1.56 -21.05 -5.00
CA LEU A 153 0.68 -20.84 -6.15
C LEU A 153 0.93 -19.45 -6.78
N GLN A 154 1.06 -19.41 -8.10
CA GLN A 154 1.31 -18.22 -8.91
C GLN A 154 2.72 -17.59 -8.74
N GLU A 155 3.58 -18.15 -7.93
CA GLU A 155 4.96 -17.69 -7.82
C GLU A 155 5.73 -17.94 -9.13
N LEU A 156 6.47 -16.92 -9.57
CA LEU A 156 7.27 -16.95 -10.81
C LEU A 156 8.78 -16.82 -10.54
N GLU A 157 9.18 -16.75 -9.29
CA GLU A 157 10.54 -16.54 -8.85
C GLU A 157 11.41 -17.77 -9.11
N LEU A 158 12.68 -17.51 -9.41
CA LEU A 158 13.68 -18.56 -9.56
C LEU A 158 14.12 -19.07 -8.17
N PRO A 159 14.01 -20.36 -7.85
CA PRO A 159 14.41 -20.89 -6.55
C PRO A 159 15.87 -20.62 -6.17
N SER A 160 16.72 -20.40 -7.17
CA SER A 160 18.15 -20.10 -6.99
C SER A 160 18.46 -18.64 -6.67
N SER A 161 17.47 -17.74 -6.71
CA SER A 161 17.64 -16.29 -6.55
C SER A 161 16.70 -15.74 -5.48
N GLY A 162 16.94 -16.09 -4.23
CA GLY A 162 16.07 -15.74 -3.11
C GLY A 162 15.98 -14.26 -2.77
N ASP A 163 16.80 -13.40 -3.35
CA ASP A 163 16.80 -11.95 -3.11
C ASP A 163 16.04 -11.15 -4.17
N VAL A 164 15.64 -11.80 -5.28
CA VAL A 164 14.95 -11.18 -6.40
C VAL A 164 13.57 -11.77 -6.53
N THR A 165 12.54 -10.92 -6.56
CA THR A 165 11.19 -11.32 -6.91
C THR A 165 10.78 -10.68 -8.23
N VAL A 166 9.69 -11.14 -8.86
CA VAL A 166 9.20 -10.52 -10.10
C VAL A 166 8.83 -9.05 -9.90
N ASN A 167 8.53 -8.64 -8.66
CA ASN A 167 8.22 -7.26 -8.33
C ASN A 167 9.44 -6.33 -8.46
N ASP A 168 10.66 -6.84 -8.51
CA ASP A 168 11.84 -6.03 -8.82
C ASP A 168 11.77 -5.38 -10.22
N ALA A 169 10.97 -5.94 -11.12
CA ALA A 169 10.71 -5.35 -12.43
C ALA A 169 9.98 -3.98 -12.37
N PHE A 170 9.34 -3.64 -11.25
CA PHE A 170 8.76 -2.31 -11.06
C PHE A 170 9.81 -1.22 -10.80
N LYS A 171 11.01 -1.57 -10.32
CA LYS A 171 12.05 -0.59 -9.98
C LYS A 171 12.38 0.39 -11.12
N PRO A 172 12.66 -0.06 -12.35
CA PRO A 172 12.92 0.84 -13.46
C PRO A 172 11.68 1.55 -14.01
N LEU A 173 10.47 1.09 -13.65
CA LEU A 173 9.20 1.56 -14.18
C LEU A 173 8.44 2.47 -13.21
N SER A 174 8.91 2.61 -11.98
CA SER A 174 8.28 3.43 -10.94
C SER A 174 9.18 4.57 -10.52
N ARG A 175 8.60 5.70 -10.14
CA ARG A 175 9.32 6.82 -9.52
C ARG A 175 9.69 6.55 -8.06
N TYR A 176 8.94 5.67 -7.44
CA TYR A 176 9.22 5.16 -6.10
C TYR A 176 8.95 3.66 -6.06
N PHE A 177 9.86 2.92 -5.46
CA PHE A 177 9.70 1.50 -5.19
C PHE A 177 10.19 1.20 -3.79
N ASP A 178 9.37 0.50 -3.00
CA ASP A 178 9.77 -0.07 -1.73
C ASP A 178 9.14 -1.44 -1.53
N ARG A 179 9.77 -2.25 -0.67
CA ARG A 179 9.28 -3.57 -0.28
C ARG A 179 9.23 -3.66 1.25
N VAL A 180 8.06 -3.90 1.78
CA VAL A 180 7.80 -3.93 3.21
C VAL A 180 8.02 -5.35 3.73
N TRP A 181 9.22 -5.63 4.21
CA TRP A 181 9.57 -6.93 4.80
C TRP A 181 9.08 -7.11 6.24
N ARG A 182 8.76 -6.03 6.93
CA ARG A 182 8.31 -6.00 8.31
C ARG A 182 7.29 -4.89 8.53
N PRO A 183 6.33 -5.07 9.47
CA PRO A 183 5.32 -4.06 9.76
C PRO A 183 5.89 -2.65 9.99
N GLU A 184 6.98 -2.54 10.74
CA GLU A 184 7.58 -1.25 11.13
C GLU A 184 8.05 -0.41 9.93
N GLN A 185 8.25 -1.02 8.78
CA GLN A 185 8.66 -0.32 7.56
C GLN A 185 7.49 0.35 6.83
N LEU A 186 6.24 -0.07 7.11
CA LEU A 186 5.07 0.40 6.37
C LEU A 186 4.89 1.92 6.40
N PRO A 187 4.99 2.62 7.56
CA PRO A 187 4.80 4.08 7.58
C PRO A 187 5.80 4.81 6.68
N ALA A 188 7.08 4.43 6.73
CA ALA A 188 8.12 5.04 5.91
C ALA A 188 7.89 4.78 4.41
N ALA A 189 7.49 3.57 4.04
CA ALA A 189 7.20 3.18 2.67
C ALA A 189 6.00 3.96 2.10
N LEU A 190 4.90 4.06 2.86
CA LEU A 190 3.70 4.79 2.42
C LEU A 190 3.96 6.30 2.35
N LEU A 191 4.66 6.89 3.31
CA LEU A 191 5.04 8.29 3.26
C LEU A 191 5.99 8.60 2.10
N GLY A 192 6.93 7.70 1.80
CA GLY A 192 7.79 7.79 0.63
C GLY A 192 6.99 7.77 -0.68
N ALA A 193 6.02 6.86 -0.79
CA ALA A 193 5.11 6.81 -1.92
C ALA A 193 4.30 8.09 -2.06
N MET A 194 3.72 8.62 -0.96
CA MET A 194 2.94 9.86 -0.98
C MET A 194 3.74 11.06 -1.45
N ARG A 195 5.01 11.20 -1.03
CA ARG A 195 5.89 12.29 -1.51
C ARG A 195 6.00 12.32 -3.02
N VAL A 196 6.13 11.16 -3.65
CA VAL A 196 6.21 11.05 -5.12
C VAL A 196 4.84 11.25 -5.76
N LEU A 197 3.79 10.64 -5.23
CA LEU A 197 2.45 10.73 -5.79
C LEU A 197 1.90 12.16 -5.80
N THR A 198 2.26 12.96 -4.79
CA THR A 198 1.78 14.35 -4.66
C THR A 198 2.77 15.39 -5.20
N ASP A 199 3.94 14.98 -5.69
CA ASP A 199 4.91 15.89 -6.30
C ASP A 199 4.35 16.42 -7.64
N PRO A 200 4.29 17.75 -7.84
CA PRO A 200 3.73 18.32 -9.06
C PRO A 200 4.60 18.12 -10.30
N VAL A 201 5.88 17.80 -10.12
CA VAL A 201 6.86 17.69 -11.21
C VAL A 201 7.30 16.25 -11.45
N GLU A 202 7.68 15.52 -10.38
CA GLU A 202 8.31 14.20 -10.47
C GLU A 202 7.36 13.05 -10.16
N THR A 203 6.06 13.29 -10.13
CA THR A 203 5.07 12.23 -9.91
C THR A 203 5.07 11.15 -11.00
N GLY A 204 4.54 10.01 -10.69
CA GLY A 204 4.43 8.83 -11.56
C GLY A 204 3.89 7.64 -10.78
N ALA A 205 4.19 6.44 -11.24
CA ALA A 205 3.88 5.24 -10.47
C ALA A 205 4.72 5.21 -9.19
N ALA A 206 4.07 4.95 -8.06
CA ALA A 206 4.70 4.55 -6.81
C ALA A 206 4.31 3.11 -6.52
N THR A 207 5.29 2.24 -6.30
CA THR A 207 5.06 0.83 -6.03
C THR A 207 5.52 0.50 -4.62
N VAL A 208 4.60 -0.04 -3.82
CA VAL A 208 4.89 -0.60 -2.50
C VAL A 208 4.51 -2.07 -2.52
N SER A 209 5.53 -2.92 -2.56
CA SER A 209 5.39 -4.36 -2.60
C SER A 209 5.28 -4.91 -1.19
N ILE A 210 4.22 -5.69 -0.89
CA ILE A 210 3.97 -6.21 0.46
C ILE A 210 3.86 -7.73 0.41
N PRO A 211 4.85 -8.47 0.96
CA PRO A 211 4.78 -9.92 1.09
C PRO A 211 3.50 -10.39 1.78
N GLN A 212 2.98 -11.52 1.33
CA GLN A 212 1.68 -11.99 1.76
C GLN A 212 1.59 -12.35 3.25
N ASP A 213 2.66 -12.85 3.85
CA ASP A 213 2.75 -13.12 5.29
C ASP A 213 2.78 -11.80 6.08
N VAL A 214 3.53 -10.80 5.60
CA VAL A 214 3.59 -9.49 6.23
C VAL A 214 2.24 -8.76 6.19
N GLN A 215 1.45 -8.91 5.12
CA GLN A 215 0.11 -8.30 5.05
C GLN A 215 -0.79 -8.71 6.23
N ALA A 216 -0.62 -9.94 6.73
CA ALA A 216 -1.42 -10.50 7.81
C ALA A 216 -0.84 -10.23 9.21
N GLU A 217 0.39 -9.75 9.31
CA GLU A 217 1.02 -9.45 10.60
C GLU A 217 0.32 -8.27 11.28
N ALA A 218 -0.02 -8.45 12.58
CA ALA A 218 -0.62 -7.41 13.40
C ALA A 218 0.47 -6.63 14.15
N HIS A 219 0.33 -5.31 14.16
CA HIS A 219 1.25 -4.39 14.82
C HIS A 219 0.47 -3.29 15.55
N ASP A 220 1.07 -2.66 16.56
CA ASP A 220 0.48 -1.54 17.28
C ASP A 220 0.94 -0.24 16.59
N TRP A 221 0.01 0.40 15.90
CA TRP A 221 0.25 1.61 15.10
C TRP A 221 -0.08 2.86 15.89
N PRO A 222 0.65 3.97 15.73
CA PRO A 222 0.21 5.27 16.23
C PRO A 222 -1.18 5.63 15.67
N GLU A 223 -2.03 6.22 16.52
CA GLU A 223 -3.37 6.68 16.10
C GLU A 223 -3.32 7.92 15.20
#